data_2d2ef917d00d4b7c97a38b2163aecb67
#
_entry.id   2d2ef917d00d4b7c97a38b2163aecb67
#
_cell.length_a   1.000
_cell.length_b   1.000
_cell.length_c   1.000
_cell.angle_alpha   90.00
_cell.angle_beta   90.00
_cell.angle_gamma   90.00
#
_symmetry.space_group_name_H-M   'P 1'
#
loop_
_entity.id
_entity.type
_entity.pdbx_description
1 polymer ?
#
loop_
_entity_poly.entity_id
_entity_poly.type
_entity_poly.pdbx_seq_one_letter_code
_entity_poly.pdbx_strand_id
1 'polypeptide(L)'
;TAGSQVNLERAATVGSRLGGHLVQGHVDGVARIVARQSVSPSVFRRGEAQPADEWEVLRFSLPPELARYVVEKGSITVDGVSLTVTEVSGDSFAVGLIPTTLALTVLGGKQVGDPVNLEVDVVAKYVERLLTHRMHREVGR
;
A
#
# COMPACT_ATOMS: atom_id res chain seq x y z
N THR A 1 19.39 4.68 7.16
CA THR A 1 20.83 4.97 7.24
C THR A 1 21.21 6.00 6.20
N ALA A 2 22.30 6.76 6.41
CA ALA A 2 22.84 7.67 5.40
C ALA A 2 23.10 6.93 4.09
N GLY A 3 22.65 7.48 2.96
CA GLY A 3 22.77 6.84 1.63
C GLY A 3 21.61 5.93 1.22
N SER A 4 20.62 5.67 2.10
CA SER A 4 19.41 4.95 1.71
C SER A 4 18.57 5.79 0.75
N GLN A 5 18.06 5.15 -0.31
CA GLN A 5 17.09 5.77 -1.21
C GLN A 5 15.72 5.81 -0.56
N VAL A 6 14.97 6.89 -0.77
CA VAL A 6 13.61 7.08 -0.28
C VAL A 6 12.71 7.64 -1.38
N ASN A 7 11.43 7.31 -1.35
CA ASN A 7 10.44 7.96 -2.19
C ASN A 7 10.08 9.32 -1.59
N LEU A 8 9.99 10.35 -2.42
CA LEU A 8 9.61 11.69 -2.01
C LEU A 8 8.43 12.19 -2.83
N GLU A 9 7.44 12.73 -2.17
CA GLU A 9 6.31 13.41 -2.79
C GLU A 9 6.20 14.84 -2.22
N ARG A 10 5.82 15.79 -3.07
CA ARG A 10 5.57 17.17 -2.61
C ARG A 10 4.29 17.21 -1.78
N ALA A 11 4.28 18.03 -0.75
CA ALA A 11 3.06 18.30 0.00
C ALA A 11 1.95 18.81 -0.95
N ALA A 12 0.74 18.27 -0.77
CA ALA A 12 -0.42 18.69 -1.54
C ALA A 12 -0.73 20.17 -1.25
N THR A 13 -1.07 20.91 -2.29
CA THR A 13 -1.53 22.30 -2.18
C THR A 13 -3.04 22.37 -2.38
N VAL A 14 -3.66 23.47 -1.92
CA VAL A 14 -5.10 23.71 -2.15
C VAL A 14 -5.36 23.75 -3.67
N GLY A 15 -6.26 22.89 -4.13
CA GLY A 15 -6.60 22.77 -5.56
C GLY A 15 -5.72 21.80 -6.36
N SER A 16 -4.70 21.17 -5.77
CA SER A 16 -3.96 20.09 -6.43
C SER A 16 -4.82 18.83 -6.57
N ARG A 17 -4.55 18.06 -7.64
CA ARG A 17 -5.12 16.72 -7.76
C ARG A 17 -4.36 15.76 -6.84
N LEU A 18 -5.08 14.90 -6.14
CA LEU A 18 -4.48 13.78 -5.41
C LEU A 18 -4.18 12.64 -6.40
N GLY A 19 -2.94 12.15 -6.40
CA GLY A 19 -2.53 11.00 -7.21
C GLY A 19 -3.01 9.64 -6.65
N GLY A 20 -3.56 9.65 -5.43
CA GLY A 20 -4.08 8.48 -4.71
C GLY A 20 -4.94 8.94 -3.55
N HIS A 21 -4.80 8.30 -2.38
CA HIS A 21 -5.45 8.74 -1.15
C HIS A 21 -4.63 9.81 -0.40
N LEU A 22 -5.11 10.27 0.75
CA LEU A 22 -4.40 11.22 1.60
C LEU A 22 -3.19 10.54 2.25
N VAL A 23 -2.00 10.84 1.76
CA VAL A 23 -0.72 10.38 2.32
C VAL A 23 -0.10 11.52 3.11
N GLN A 24 0.24 11.26 4.37
CA GLN A 24 0.76 12.28 5.30
C GLN A 24 2.25 12.09 5.61
N GLY A 25 2.82 10.91 5.29
CA GLY A 25 4.15 10.51 5.70
C GLY A 25 4.20 10.12 7.19
N HIS A 26 3.07 9.71 7.75
CA HIS A 26 2.95 9.27 9.14
C HIS A 26 2.97 7.74 9.21
N VAL A 27 4.17 7.18 9.33
CA VAL A 27 4.37 5.73 9.40
C VAL A 27 3.67 5.13 10.62
N ASP A 28 2.83 4.12 10.37
CA ASP A 28 2.09 3.39 11.41
C ASP A 28 2.79 2.11 11.84
N GLY A 29 3.57 1.51 10.96
CA GLY A 29 4.27 0.27 11.23
C GLY A 29 5.25 -0.10 10.13
N VAL A 30 5.88 -1.25 10.32
CA VAL A 30 6.85 -1.82 9.37
C VAL A 30 6.38 -3.21 8.97
N ALA A 31 6.36 -3.48 7.67
CA ALA A 31 6.13 -4.80 7.11
C ALA A 31 7.38 -5.32 6.40
N ARG A 32 7.31 -6.56 5.91
CA ARG A 32 8.32 -7.15 5.03
C ARG A 32 7.67 -7.64 3.75
N ILE A 33 8.39 -7.58 2.64
CA ILE A 33 8.00 -8.25 1.41
C ILE A 33 8.12 -9.77 1.66
N VAL A 34 7.00 -10.49 1.54
CA VAL A 34 6.95 -11.95 1.75
C VAL A 34 6.87 -12.73 0.44
N ALA A 35 6.40 -12.09 -0.63
CA ALA A 35 6.44 -12.66 -1.97
C ALA A 35 6.49 -11.56 -3.03
N ARG A 36 7.07 -11.88 -4.20
CA ARG A 36 7.13 -11.03 -5.38
C ARG A 36 6.89 -11.89 -6.61
N GLN A 37 5.95 -11.55 -7.45
CA GLN A 37 5.55 -12.32 -8.60
C GLN A 37 5.32 -11.43 -9.81
N SER A 38 6.04 -11.68 -10.90
CA SER A 38 5.77 -11.03 -12.19
C SER A 38 4.48 -11.59 -12.80
N VAL A 39 3.68 -10.69 -13.36
CA VAL A 39 2.44 -10.99 -14.05
C VAL A 39 2.57 -10.53 -15.50
N SER A 40 2.60 -11.48 -16.41
CA SER A 40 2.67 -11.16 -17.85
C SER A 40 1.30 -10.76 -18.40
N PRO A 41 1.21 -9.69 -19.21
CA PRO A 41 -0.06 -9.24 -19.80
C PRO A 41 -0.67 -10.19 -20.82
N SER A 42 0.00 -11.28 -21.16
CA SER A 42 -0.52 -12.29 -22.11
C SER A 42 -1.91 -12.83 -21.77
N VAL A 43 -2.35 -12.65 -20.52
CA VAL A 43 -3.70 -13.01 -20.05
C VAL A 43 -4.78 -12.02 -20.53
N PHE A 44 -4.39 -10.78 -20.92
CA PHE A 44 -5.35 -9.69 -21.16
C PHE A 44 -5.36 -9.11 -22.57
N ARG A 45 -4.41 -9.43 -23.45
CA ARG A 45 -4.34 -8.90 -24.82
C ARG A 45 -4.05 -9.98 -25.86
N ARG A 46 -4.82 -9.95 -26.95
CA ARG A 46 -4.43 -10.60 -28.21
C ARG A 46 -3.31 -9.75 -28.84
N GLY A 47 -2.08 -10.12 -28.65
CA GLY A 47 -0.89 -9.45 -29.18
C GLY A 47 0.37 -9.89 -28.43
N GLU A 48 1.54 -9.71 -29.03
CA GLU A 48 2.82 -10.01 -28.40
C GLU A 48 3.04 -9.03 -27.24
N ALA A 49 3.12 -9.54 -26.00
CA ALA A 49 3.44 -8.74 -24.84
C ALA A 49 4.89 -8.28 -24.93
N GLN A 50 5.13 -6.98 -24.74
CA GLN A 50 6.47 -6.45 -24.59
C GLN A 50 6.93 -6.66 -23.14
N PRO A 51 8.22 -6.90 -22.88
CA PRO A 51 8.76 -6.98 -21.50
C PRO A 51 8.46 -5.72 -20.66
N ALA A 52 8.31 -4.56 -21.33
CA ALA A 52 7.95 -3.29 -20.69
C ALA A 52 6.51 -3.24 -20.16
N ASP A 53 5.67 -4.23 -20.50
CA ASP A 53 4.27 -4.31 -20.05
C ASP A 53 4.11 -5.19 -18.80
N GLU A 54 5.18 -5.82 -18.29
CA GLU A 54 5.12 -6.68 -17.11
C GLU A 54 4.90 -5.85 -15.85
N TRP A 55 3.88 -6.23 -15.10
CA TRP A 55 3.64 -5.70 -13.77
C TRP A 55 3.91 -6.78 -12.73
N GLU A 56 4.00 -6.37 -11.48
CA GLU A 56 4.32 -7.28 -10.41
C GLU A 56 3.26 -7.23 -9.32
N VAL A 57 3.01 -8.37 -8.72
CA VAL A 57 2.26 -8.46 -7.46
C VAL A 57 3.27 -8.63 -6.33
N LEU A 58 3.28 -7.67 -5.41
CA LEU A 58 4.04 -7.75 -4.18
C LEU A 58 3.09 -8.10 -3.03
N ARG A 59 3.50 -9.08 -2.23
CA ARG A 59 2.82 -9.44 -0.98
C ARG A 59 3.66 -9.00 0.20
N PHE A 60 3.02 -8.41 1.18
CA PHE A 60 3.63 -7.90 2.40
C PHE A 60 3.05 -8.59 3.62
N SER A 61 3.86 -8.77 4.66
CA SER A 61 3.34 -9.13 5.97
C SER A 61 2.41 -8.03 6.48
N LEU A 62 1.38 -8.39 7.24
CA LEU A 62 0.42 -7.43 7.80
C LEU A 62 0.49 -7.49 9.32
N PRO A 63 1.02 -6.44 9.98
CA PRO A 63 1.02 -6.35 11.44
C PRO A 63 -0.42 -6.46 11.98
N PRO A 64 -0.68 -7.28 13.02
CA PRO A 64 -2.03 -7.53 13.52
C PRO A 64 -2.77 -6.25 13.94
N GLU A 65 -2.05 -5.26 14.48
CA GLU A 65 -2.59 -3.97 14.91
C GLU A 65 -3.06 -3.11 13.73
N LEU A 66 -2.53 -3.33 12.52
CA LEU A 66 -2.90 -2.60 11.32
C LEU A 66 -3.95 -3.33 10.48
N ALA A 67 -4.18 -4.63 10.72
CA ALA A 67 -5.05 -5.48 9.90
C ALA A 67 -6.48 -4.93 9.76
N ARG A 68 -7.01 -4.30 10.83
CA ARG A 68 -8.36 -3.72 10.84
C ARG A 68 -8.56 -2.54 9.88
N TYR A 69 -7.47 -1.92 9.43
CA TYR A 69 -7.49 -0.75 8.54
C TYR A 69 -7.24 -1.12 7.07
N VAL A 70 -6.81 -2.37 6.80
CA VAL A 70 -6.45 -2.83 5.46
C VAL A 70 -7.58 -3.66 4.89
N VAL A 71 -8.15 -3.20 3.79
CA VAL A 71 -9.28 -3.86 3.13
C VAL A 71 -8.99 -4.05 1.65
N GLU A 72 -9.52 -5.12 1.05
CA GLU A 72 -9.43 -5.34 -0.38
C GLU A 72 -10.04 -4.17 -1.15
N LYS A 73 -9.36 -3.71 -2.20
CA LYS A 73 -9.67 -2.51 -3.00
C LYS A 73 -9.57 -1.18 -2.22
N GLY A 74 -9.15 -1.22 -0.97
CA GLY A 74 -8.78 -0.02 -0.21
C GLY A 74 -7.40 0.49 -0.59
N SER A 75 -7.04 1.64 -0.02
CA SER A 75 -5.74 2.26 -0.21
C SER A 75 -4.82 1.99 0.99
N ILE A 76 -3.54 1.85 0.70
CA ILE A 76 -2.46 1.79 1.68
C ILE A 76 -1.22 2.48 1.13
N THR A 77 -0.43 3.09 2.00
CA THR A 77 0.86 3.65 1.63
C THR A 77 1.98 2.68 2.02
N VAL A 78 2.83 2.34 1.05
CA VAL A 78 4.00 1.50 1.25
C VAL A 78 5.25 2.28 0.83
N ASP A 79 6.17 2.51 1.76
CA ASP A 79 7.36 3.36 1.57
C ASP A 79 7.03 4.71 0.91
N GLY A 80 5.92 5.35 1.31
CA GLY A 80 5.47 6.64 0.78
C GLY A 80 4.71 6.56 -0.54
N VAL A 81 4.48 5.37 -1.11
CA VAL A 81 3.74 5.17 -2.36
C VAL A 81 2.30 4.79 -2.06
N SER A 82 1.33 5.56 -2.57
CA SER A 82 -0.10 5.24 -2.49
C SER A 82 -0.45 4.08 -3.41
N LEU A 83 -0.96 2.99 -2.87
CA LEU A 83 -1.23 1.74 -3.60
C LEU A 83 -2.63 1.21 -3.28
N THR A 84 -3.19 0.45 -4.24
CA THR A 84 -4.46 -0.25 -4.04
C THR A 84 -4.19 -1.67 -3.58
N VAL A 85 -4.84 -2.07 -2.49
CA VAL A 85 -4.81 -3.45 -1.98
C VAL A 85 -5.62 -4.34 -2.92
N THR A 86 -4.98 -5.37 -3.47
CA THR A 86 -5.62 -6.34 -4.38
C THR A 86 -6.16 -7.55 -3.65
N GLU A 87 -5.56 -7.90 -2.51
CA GLU A 87 -5.94 -9.06 -1.71
C GLU A 87 -5.54 -8.84 -0.25
N VAL A 88 -6.34 -9.32 0.69
CA VAL A 88 -6.01 -9.43 2.11
C VAL A 88 -6.20 -10.89 2.54
N SER A 89 -5.19 -11.49 3.18
CA SER A 89 -5.23 -12.89 3.59
C SER A 89 -4.47 -13.07 4.91
N GLY A 90 -5.23 -13.34 5.98
CA GLY A 90 -4.66 -13.66 7.28
C GLY A 90 -3.69 -12.57 7.79
N ASP A 91 -2.40 -12.88 7.72
CA ASP A 91 -1.29 -12.05 8.17
C ASP A 91 -0.55 -11.32 7.05
N SER A 92 -1.18 -11.19 5.88
CA SER A 92 -0.57 -10.58 4.69
C SER A 92 -1.57 -9.83 3.83
N PHE A 93 -1.08 -8.92 3.00
CA PHE A 93 -1.83 -8.27 1.93
C PHE A 93 -0.99 -8.17 0.66
N ALA A 94 -1.64 -8.00 -0.48
CA ALA A 94 -0.98 -7.86 -1.77
C ALA A 94 -1.37 -6.55 -2.46
N VAL A 95 -0.45 -6.06 -3.30
CA VAL A 95 -0.67 -4.92 -4.20
C VAL A 95 -0.14 -5.23 -5.59
N GLY A 96 -0.76 -4.64 -6.62
CA GLY A 96 -0.23 -4.69 -7.98
C GLY A 96 0.59 -3.44 -8.29
N LEU A 97 1.81 -3.62 -8.79
CA LEU A 97 2.70 -2.54 -9.22
C LEU A 97 2.81 -2.52 -10.74
N ILE A 98 2.39 -1.42 -11.33
CA ILE A 98 2.55 -1.17 -12.77
C ILE A 98 4.01 -0.84 -13.09
N PRO A 99 4.47 -1.03 -14.34
CA PRO A 99 5.86 -0.78 -14.74
C PRO A 99 6.38 0.61 -14.35
N THR A 100 5.56 1.63 -14.49
CA THR A 100 5.94 3.00 -14.10
C THR A 100 6.24 3.11 -12.59
N THR A 101 5.44 2.47 -11.74
CA THR A 101 5.66 2.46 -10.28
C THR A 101 6.95 1.71 -9.94
N LEU A 102 7.22 0.58 -10.60
CA LEU A 102 8.45 -0.18 -10.43
C LEU A 102 9.70 0.63 -10.83
N ALA A 103 9.61 1.38 -11.94
CA ALA A 103 10.72 2.16 -12.46
C ALA A 103 11.02 3.44 -11.64
N LEU A 104 9.98 4.09 -11.10
CA LEU A 104 10.09 5.42 -10.49
C LEU A 104 10.15 5.40 -8.95
N THR A 105 9.98 4.24 -8.32
CA THR A 105 9.99 4.14 -6.86
C THR A 105 11.04 3.14 -6.37
N VAL A 106 11.38 3.23 -5.09
CA VAL A 106 12.32 2.27 -4.47
C VAL A 106 11.76 0.84 -4.42
N LEU A 107 10.44 0.66 -4.61
CA LEU A 107 9.79 -0.66 -4.58
C LEU A 107 10.28 -1.58 -5.70
N GLY A 108 10.65 -1.02 -6.85
CA GLY A 108 11.19 -1.81 -7.96
C GLY A 108 12.49 -2.54 -7.63
N GLY A 109 13.35 -1.94 -6.78
CA GLY A 109 14.65 -2.52 -6.38
C GLY A 109 14.58 -3.44 -5.16
N LYS A 110 13.47 -3.45 -4.41
CA LYS A 110 13.34 -4.23 -3.18
C LYS A 110 13.13 -5.72 -3.44
N GLN A 111 13.60 -6.55 -2.52
CA GLN A 111 13.57 -8.01 -2.62
C GLN A 111 12.70 -8.61 -1.50
N VAL A 112 12.33 -9.88 -1.64
CA VAL A 112 11.69 -10.65 -0.55
C VAL A 112 12.57 -10.60 0.69
N GLY A 113 11.96 -10.30 1.83
CA GLY A 113 12.62 -10.09 3.11
C GLY A 113 12.92 -8.62 3.43
N ASP A 114 12.95 -7.71 2.45
CA ASP A 114 13.20 -6.29 2.70
C ASP A 114 12.08 -5.65 3.51
N PRO A 115 12.43 -4.77 4.45
CA PRO A 115 11.46 -4.01 5.23
C PRO A 115 10.85 -2.87 4.39
N VAL A 116 9.59 -2.56 4.68
CA VAL A 116 8.87 -1.40 4.15
C VAL A 116 8.11 -0.70 5.26
N ASN A 117 7.99 0.61 5.16
CA ASN A 117 7.12 1.39 6.03
C ASN A 117 5.68 1.31 5.54
N LEU A 118 4.74 1.17 6.47
CA LEU A 118 3.31 1.21 6.19
C LEU A 118 2.69 2.46 6.80
N GLU A 119 1.82 3.12 6.04
CA GLU A 119 0.88 4.13 6.53
C GLU A 119 -0.52 3.74 6.06
N VAL A 120 -1.44 3.49 7.00
CA VAL A 120 -2.82 3.15 6.68
C VAL A 120 -3.62 4.41 6.38
N ASP A 121 -4.72 4.27 5.62
CA ASP A 121 -5.58 5.41 5.29
C ASP A 121 -6.11 6.06 6.58
N VAL A 122 -5.85 7.35 6.74
CA VAL A 122 -6.28 8.14 7.91
C VAL A 122 -7.80 8.13 8.09
N VAL A 123 -8.56 7.99 7.00
CA VAL A 123 -10.03 7.87 7.06
C VAL A 123 -10.45 6.63 7.82
N ALA A 124 -9.75 5.51 7.62
CA ALA A 124 -10.04 4.26 8.35
C ALA A 124 -9.84 4.43 9.87
N LYS A 125 -8.83 5.18 10.30
CA LYS A 125 -8.57 5.50 11.72
C LYS A 125 -9.71 6.35 12.32
N TYR A 126 -10.20 7.35 11.57
CA TYR A 126 -11.33 8.18 12.02
C TYR A 126 -12.61 7.37 12.12
N VAL A 127 -12.89 6.49 11.14
CA VAL A 127 -14.06 5.61 11.17
C VAL A 127 -14.01 4.70 12.39
N GLU A 128 -12.90 4.05 12.65
CA GLU A 128 -12.72 3.21 13.85
C GLU A 128 -12.99 4.01 15.14
N ARG A 129 -12.37 5.18 15.26
CA ARG A 129 -12.54 6.03 16.45
C ARG A 129 -13.99 6.41 16.72
N LEU A 130 -14.74 6.75 15.68
CA LEU A 130 -16.16 7.09 15.78
C LEU A 130 -17.01 5.90 16.18
N LEU A 131 -16.76 4.72 15.61
CA LEU A 131 -17.50 3.50 15.94
C LEU A 131 -17.23 3.04 17.38
N THR A 132 -15.97 3.05 17.80
CA THR A 132 -15.59 2.67 19.18
C THR A 132 -16.26 3.58 20.22
N HIS A 133 -16.34 4.89 19.93
CA HIS A 133 -16.99 5.84 20.84
C HIS A 133 -18.51 5.62 20.95
N ARG A 134 -19.18 5.18 19.87
CA ARG A 134 -20.61 4.81 19.89
C ARG A 134 -20.87 3.57 20.75
N MET A 135 -20.07 2.53 20.57
CA MET A 135 -20.24 1.26 21.29
C MET A 135 -20.14 1.45 22.82
N HIS A 136 -19.21 2.30 23.31
CA HIS A 136 -19.10 2.60 24.74
C HIS A 136 -20.30 3.36 25.33
N ARG A 137 -21.04 4.11 24.50
CA ARG A 137 -22.25 4.82 24.93
C ARG A 137 -23.47 3.92 25.02
N GLU A 138 -23.54 2.84 24.25
CA GLU A 138 -24.67 1.89 24.25
C GLU A 138 -24.57 0.85 25.36
N VAL A 139 -23.33 0.47 25.76
CA VAL A 139 -23.09 -0.50 26.86
C VAL A 139 -23.21 0.15 28.25
N GLY A 140 -23.17 1.47 28.35
CA GLY A 140 -23.29 2.24 29.60
C GLY A 140 -24.73 2.73 29.92
N ARG A 141 -25.75 2.20 29.23
CA ARG A 141 -27.15 2.38 29.51
C ARG A 141 -27.78 1.06 29.90
#